data_c55c36be7b865c76a03187a1b0cd2f03
#
_entry.id   c55c36be7b865c76a03187a1b0cd2f03
#
_cell.length_a   1.000
_cell.length_b   1.000
_cell.length_c   1.000
_cell.angle_alpha   90.00
_cell.angle_beta   90.00
_cell.angle_gamma   90.00
#
_symmetry.space_group_name_H-M   'P 1'
#
loop_
_entity.id
_entity.type
_entity.pdbx_description
1 polymer ?
#
loop_
_entity_poly.entity_id
_entity_poly.type
_entity_poly.pdbx_seq_one_letter_code
_entity_poly.pdbx_strand_id
1 'polypeptide(L)'
;MDLQQMRYVVAVAETRSFTRAAERCFVVQSSLSHRIAGLERELGVRLFARTSRRVELTSAGEAFLAAARECLAAADRAAADAAAATGVVRGRLAVGVIVTTAAVDVPELLQRYRALHPDVRVVLRSGRSDQLAAAIRDGDLDIAFLGLPEGEQPPGVESVVLARDAHVLVVPAGHRLAGAERVTLRDIADETFVDFVRGTPARAQSDQAFASAGLVRDVAYEAGIVELIMGLITRGLGVALLPSAFVRPLVAARPGPALVPVADGPRRIECLAWSRFNPSPATRAMLAVLGDLGALGALDGLGAPGDLRGTAGNGPATP
;
A
#
# COMPACT_ATOMS: atom_id res chain seq x y z
N MET A 1 -3.95 31.70 -8.02
CA MET A 1 -3.95 30.35 -7.43
C MET A 1 -2.83 30.24 -6.42
N ASP A 2 -3.09 29.70 -5.20
CA ASP A 2 -2.12 29.54 -4.12
C ASP A 2 -2.26 28.18 -3.42
N LEU A 3 -1.24 27.80 -2.62
CA LEU A 3 -1.22 26.50 -1.89
C LEU A 3 -2.38 26.39 -0.88
N GLN A 4 -2.86 27.51 -0.32
CA GLN A 4 -3.96 27.48 0.62
C GLN A 4 -5.30 27.16 -0.06
N GLN A 5 -5.51 27.66 -1.28
CA GLN A 5 -6.67 27.30 -2.10
C GLN A 5 -6.64 25.82 -2.47
N MET A 6 -5.46 25.26 -2.81
CA MET A 6 -5.30 23.81 -3.04
C MET A 6 -5.65 23.00 -1.80
N ARG A 7 -5.16 23.40 -0.60
CA ARG A 7 -5.54 22.74 0.67
C ARG A 7 -7.04 22.74 0.91
N TYR A 8 -7.73 23.82 0.59
CA TYR A 8 -9.19 23.91 0.74
C TYR A 8 -9.91 22.96 -0.22
N VAL A 9 -9.47 22.87 -1.48
CA VAL A 9 -10.05 21.93 -2.45
C VAL A 9 -9.87 20.48 -1.96
N VAL A 10 -8.66 20.11 -1.52
CA VAL A 10 -8.39 18.78 -0.96
C VAL A 10 -9.28 18.50 0.26
N ALA A 11 -9.39 19.43 1.19
CA ALA A 11 -10.23 19.27 2.39
C ALA A 11 -11.71 19.07 2.06
N VAL A 12 -12.26 19.82 1.08
CA VAL A 12 -13.65 19.66 0.65
C VAL A 12 -13.86 18.32 -0.08
N ALA A 13 -12.94 17.91 -0.92
CA ALA A 13 -12.99 16.62 -1.62
C ALA A 13 -13.04 15.45 -0.65
N GLU A 14 -12.18 15.45 0.38
CA GLU A 14 -12.09 14.38 1.37
C GLU A 14 -13.28 14.35 2.34
N THR A 15 -13.75 15.51 2.79
CA THR A 15 -14.85 15.59 3.73
C THR A 15 -16.23 15.55 3.08
N ARG A 16 -16.30 15.80 1.76
CA ARG A 16 -17.54 15.98 0.97
C ARG A 16 -18.49 17.02 1.63
N SER A 17 -17.91 18.02 2.31
CA SER A 17 -18.65 19.03 3.06
C SER A 17 -17.82 20.30 3.24
N PHE A 18 -18.34 21.44 2.80
CA PHE A 18 -17.69 22.73 3.01
C PHE A 18 -17.56 23.11 4.49
N THR A 19 -18.54 22.74 5.32
CA THR A 19 -18.51 23.02 6.78
C THR A 19 -17.40 22.20 7.44
N ARG A 20 -17.37 20.88 7.25
CA ARG A 20 -16.33 20.02 7.81
C ARG A 20 -14.94 20.35 7.29
N ALA A 21 -14.83 20.75 6.02
CA ALA A 21 -13.56 21.20 5.45
C ALA A 21 -13.07 22.49 6.13
N ALA A 22 -13.97 23.43 6.40
CA ALA A 22 -13.64 24.69 7.09
C ALA A 22 -13.18 24.44 8.53
N GLU A 23 -13.87 23.57 9.27
CA GLU A 23 -13.47 23.12 10.61
C GLU A 23 -12.07 22.50 10.58
N ARG A 24 -11.80 21.60 9.63
CA ARG A 24 -10.49 20.94 9.45
C ARG A 24 -9.38 21.92 9.10
N CYS A 25 -9.70 22.98 8.35
CA CYS A 25 -8.76 24.03 7.96
C CYS A 25 -8.68 25.18 8.96
N PHE A 26 -9.39 25.12 10.08
CA PHE A 26 -9.46 26.16 11.12
C PHE A 26 -9.87 27.53 10.58
N VAL A 27 -10.87 27.56 9.69
CA VAL A 27 -11.41 28.78 9.11
C VAL A 27 -12.95 28.78 9.12
N VAL A 28 -13.56 29.96 8.93
CA VAL A 28 -15.03 30.03 8.77
C VAL A 28 -15.44 29.53 7.38
N GLN A 29 -16.58 28.84 7.32
CA GLN A 29 -17.07 28.21 6.09
C GLN A 29 -17.25 29.20 4.93
N SER A 30 -17.73 30.44 5.21
CA SER A 30 -17.89 31.49 4.21
C SER A 30 -16.55 31.87 3.54
N SER A 31 -15.48 32.00 4.31
CA SER A 31 -14.14 32.30 3.81
C SER A 31 -13.61 31.20 2.90
N LEU A 32 -13.72 29.94 3.33
CA LEU A 32 -13.30 28.77 2.53
C LEU A 32 -14.08 28.71 1.21
N SER A 33 -15.43 28.86 1.28
CA SER A 33 -16.29 28.84 0.10
C SER A 33 -15.97 29.97 -0.87
N HIS A 34 -15.70 31.18 -0.37
CA HIS A 34 -15.34 32.34 -1.19
C HIS A 34 -13.98 32.13 -1.89
N ARG A 35 -12.99 31.57 -1.18
CA ARG A 35 -11.67 31.25 -1.75
C ARG A 35 -11.75 30.21 -2.84
N ILE A 36 -12.54 29.14 -2.67
CA ILE A 36 -12.77 28.13 -3.72
C ILE A 36 -13.51 28.74 -4.91
N ALA A 37 -14.56 29.55 -4.68
CA ALA A 37 -15.26 30.23 -5.78
C ALA A 37 -14.36 31.22 -6.53
N GLY A 38 -13.40 31.85 -5.85
CA GLY A 38 -12.35 32.67 -6.47
C GLY A 38 -11.44 31.85 -7.39
N LEU A 39 -11.01 30.69 -6.94
CA LEU A 39 -10.20 29.73 -7.71
C LEU A 39 -10.97 29.22 -8.94
N GLU A 40 -12.23 28.82 -8.77
CA GLU A 40 -13.07 28.35 -9.89
C GLU A 40 -13.25 29.44 -10.97
N ARG A 41 -13.37 30.71 -10.56
CA ARG A 41 -13.42 31.84 -11.51
C ARG A 41 -12.09 32.08 -12.23
N GLU A 42 -10.97 31.96 -11.52
CA GLU A 42 -9.65 32.09 -12.10
C GLU A 42 -9.36 30.98 -13.13
N LEU A 43 -9.79 29.75 -12.83
CA LEU A 43 -9.63 28.58 -13.72
C LEU A 43 -10.66 28.55 -14.85
N GLY A 44 -11.74 29.32 -14.76
CA GLY A 44 -12.84 29.31 -15.72
C GLY A 44 -13.70 28.04 -15.68
N VAL A 45 -13.52 27.17 -14.69
CA VAL A 45 -14.24 25.90 -14.53
C VAL A 45 -14.72 25.70 -13.10
N ARG A 46 -15.79 24.93 -12.91
CA ARG A 46 -16.23 24.50 -11.59
C ARG A 46 -15.51 23.22 -11.19
N LEU A 47 -14.99 23.19 -9.98
CA LEU A 47 -14.34 22.02 -9.39
C LEU A 47 -15.34 21.15 -8.61
N PHE A 48 -16.42 21.77 -8.08
CA PHE A 48 -17.44 21.09 -7.33
C PHE A 48 -18.83 21.28 -7.92
N ALA A 49 -19.55 20.16 -8.09
CA ALA A 49 -20.98 20.15 -8.27
C ALA A 49 -21.65 20.25 -6.88
N ARG A 50 -22.49 21.30 -6.70
CA ARG A 50 -23.20 21.53 -5.45
C ARG A 50 -24.68 21.25 -5.67
N THR A 51 -25.18 20.23 -4.98
CA THR A 51 -26.62 20.04 -4.79
C THR A 51 -26.98 20.37 -3.33
N SER A 52 -28.26 20.55 -3.03
CA SER A 52 -28.71 20.82 -1.64
C SER A 52 -28.37 19.70 -0.65
N ARG A 53 -27.96 18.53 -1.13
CA ARG A 53 -27.70 17.33 -0.31
C ARG A 53 -26.30 16.77 -0.43
N ARG A 54 -25.51 17.10 -1.48
CA ARG A 54 -24.20 16.51 -1.74
C ARG A 54 -23.23 17.52 -2.36
N VAL A 55 -21.96 17.36 -1.99
CA VAL A 55 -20.82 18.02 -2.62
C VAL A 55 -20.02 16.90 -3.32
N GLU A 56 -19.93 16.99 -4.64
CA GLU A 56 -19.22 16.03 -5.48
C GLU A 56 -18.21 16.77 -6.35
N LEU A 57 -17.09 16.12 -6.70
CA LEU A 57 -16.16 16.67 -7.68
C LEU A 57 -16.77 16.61 -9.08
N THR A 58 -16.45 17.61 -9.89
CA THR A 58 -16.61 17.52 -11.34
C THR A 58 -15.42 16.79 -11.95
N SER A 59 -15.47 16.42 -13.23
CA SER A 59 -14.30 15.87 -13.93
C SER A 59 -13.10 16.83 -13.92
N ALA A 60 -13.34 18.15 -14.02
CA ALA A 60 -12.31 19.17 -13.82
C ALA A 60 -11.79 19.21 -12.38
N GLY A 61 -12.68 18.99 -11.40
CA GLY A 61 -12.33 18.88 -9.98
C GLY A 61 -11.46 17.67 -9.68
N GLU A 62 -11.75 16.51 -10.28
CA GLU A 62 -10.93 15.30 -10.15
C GLU A 62 -9.51 15.51 -10.71
N ALA A 63 -9.40 16.05 -11.93
CA ALA A 63 -8.12 16.37 -12.55
C ALA A 63 -7.33 17.40 -11.70
N PHE A 64 -8.00 18.44 -11.22
CA PHE A 64 -7.37 19.46 -10.39
C PHE A 64 -6.92 18.89 -9.04
N LEU A 65 -7.70 18.00 -8.42
CA LEU A 65 -7.39 17.38 -7.13
C LEU A 65 -6.07 16.61 -7.16
N ALA A 66 -5.85 15.81 -8.23
CA ALA A 66 -4.60 15.08 -8.41
C ALA A 66 -3.40 16.04 -8.47
N ALA A 67 -3.45 17.06 -9.32
CA ALA A 67 -2.40 18.06 -9.44
C ALA A 67 -2.20 18.88 -8.16
N ALA A 68 -3.29 19.24 -7.46
CA ALA A 68 -3.22 19.99 -6.21
C ALA A 68 -2.50 19.19 -5.10
N ARG A 69 -2.76 17.88 -5.00
CA ARG A 69 -2.06 16.99 -4.06
C ARG A 69 -0.57 16.92 -4.35
N GLU A 70 -0.18 16.79 -5.62
CA GLU A 70 1.23 16.80 -6.03
C GLU A 70 1.93 18.11 -5.68
N CYS A 71 1.29 19.27 -5.94
CA CYS A 71 1.82 20.58 -5.57
C CYS A 71 2.01 20.73 -4.05
N LEU A 72 1.03 20.31 -3.26
CA LEU A 72 1.11 20.37 -1.79
C LEU A 72 2.22 19.45 -1.27
N ALA A 73 2.32 18.23 -1.79
CA ALA A 73 3.38 17.30 -1.44
C ALA A 73 4.77 17.86 -1.83
N ALA A 74 4.88 18.53 -2.98
CA ALA A 74 6.13 19.18 -3.40
C ALA A 74 6.53 20.34 -2.47
N ALA A 75 5.56 21.15 -2.03
CA ALA A 75 5.81 22.24 -1.09
C ALA A 75 6.25 21.71 0.30
N ASP A 76 5.60 20.66 0.79
CA ASP A 76 5.98 20.00 2.06
C ASP A 76 7.38 19.36 1.95
N ARG A 77 7.71 18.74 0.81
CA ARG A 77 9.06 18.22 0.53
C ARG A 77 10.11 19.33 0.53
N ALA A 78 9.86 20.45 -0.13
CA ALA A 78 10.81 21.57 -0.16
C ALA A 78 11.15 22.07 1.26
N ALA A 79 10.16 22.17 2.13
CA ALA A 79 10.38 22.52 3.54
C ALA A 79 11.18 21.45 4.29
N ALA A 80 10.92 20.16 4.02
CA ALA A 80 11.64 19.05 4.63
C ALA A 80 13.08 18.95 4.12
N ASP A 81 13.33 19.16 2.81
CA ASP A 81 14.67 19.16 2.22
C ASP A 81 15.53 20.31 2.78
N ALA A 82 14.94 21.50 2.96
CA ALA A 82 15.64 22.62 3.60
C ALA A 82 16.04 22.29 5.05
N ALA A 83 15.19 21.59 5.80
CA ALA A 83 15.52 21.12 7.14
C ALA A 83 16.58 20.01 7.13
N ALA A 84 16.48 19.06 6.21
CA ALA A 84 17.44 17.96 6.09
C ALA A 84 18.87 18.46 5.74
N ALA A 85 18.98 19.57 5.02
CA ALA A 85 20.27 20.22 4.76
C ALA A 85 20.99 20.68 6.05
N THR A 86 20.25 20.84 7.15
CA THR A 86 20.83 21.13 8.50
C THR A 86 21.01 19.87 9.35
N GLY A 87 20.87 18.66 8.77
CA GLY A 87 21.05 17.37 9.46
C GLY A 87 19.80 16.88 10.22
N VAL A 88 18.67 17.58 10.13
CA VAL A 88 17.45 17.20 10.84
C VAL A 88 16.39 16.66 9.87
N VAL A 89 16.07 15.37 10.00
CA VAL A 89 14.92 14.77 9.28
C VAL A 89 13.66 15.03 10.09
N ARG A 90 12.74 15.78 9.51
CA ARG A 90 11.45 16.12 10.14
C ARG A 90 10.29 16.11 9.15
N GLY A 91 9.06 16.16 9.65
CA GLY A 91 7.85 16.21 8.85
C GLY A 91 6.97 14.99 9.04
N ARG A 92 6.38 14.46 7.95
CA ARG A 92 5.48 13.32 7.96
C ARG A 92 6.03 12.20 7.08
N LEU A 93 5.85 10.95 7.53
CA LEU A 93 6.03 9.73 6.74
C LEU A 93 4.75 8.91 6.79
N ALA A 94 4.10 8.73 5.65
CA ALA A 94 2.89 7.91 5.51
C ALA A 94 3.25 6.54 4.93
N VAL A 95 3.01 5.50 5.72
CA VAL A 95 3.38 4.11 5.42
C VAL A 95 2.13 3.28 5.19
N GLY A 96 2.06 2.58 4.06
CA GLY A 96 1.03 1.59 3.75
C GLY A 96 1.50 0.16 4.04
N VAL A 97 0.61 -0.70 4.55
CA VAL A 97 0.92 -2.13 4.76
C VAL A 97 -0.26 -3.01 4.36
N ILE A 98 0.03 -4.13 3.74
CA ILE A 98 -0.96 -5.20 3.55
C ILE A 98 -1.08 -6.04 4.82
N VAL A 99 -2.21 -6.69 5.02
CA VAL A 99 -2.47 -7.51 6.22
C VAL A 99 -1.63 -8.79 6.32
N THR A 100 -0.96 -9.17 5.23
CA THR A 100 -0.11 -10.37 5.14
C THR A 100 1.36 -10.04 4.96
N THR A 101 1.82 -8.87 5.40
CA THR A 101 3.25 -8.51 5.39
C THR A 101 4.02 -9.42 6.32
N ALA A 102 5.10 -10.02 5.81
CA ALA A 102 5.96 -10.96 6.53
C ALA A 102 7.45 -10.77 6.23
N ALA A 103 7.79 -10.10 5.14
CA ALA A 103 9.18 -9.85 4.75
C ALA A 103 9.92 -8.94 5.75
N VAL A 104 9.19 -8.13 6.49
CA VAL A 104 9.73 -7.18 7.48
C VAL A 104 8.83 -7.17 8.71
N ASP A 105 9.42 -7.16 9.90
CA ASP A 105 8.72 -6.82 11.15
C ASP A 105 8.43 -5.32 11.16
N VAL A 106 7.23 -4.95 10.70
CA VAL A 106 6.82 -3.53 10.59
C VAL A 106 6.82 -2.82 11.94
N PRO A 107 6.32 -3.38 13.04
CA PRO A 107 6.45 -2.80 14.38
C PRO A 107 7.89 -2.48 14.78
N GLU A 108 8.82 -3.43 14.62
CA GLU A 108 10.24 -3.25 14.93
C GLU A 108 10.86 -2.16 14.04
N LEU A 109 10.59 -2.19 12.73
CA LEU A 109 11.03 -1.17 11.79
C LEU A 109 10.60 0.22 12.22
N LEU A 110 9.32 0.40 12.56
CA LEU A 110 8.77 1.70 12.97
C LEU A 110 9.33 2.15 14.31
N GLN A 111 9.56 1.24 15.25
CA GLN A 111 10.20 1.54 16.53
C GLN A 111 11.62 2.08 16.30
N ARG A 112 12.42 1.38 15.51
CA ARG A 112 13.80 1.78 15.16
C ARG A 112 13.83 3.12 14.41
N TYR A 113 12.94 3.29 13.44
CA TYR A 113 12.83 4.53 12.68
C TYR A 113 12.51 5.73 13.58
N ARG A 114 11.54 5.59 14.50
CA ARG A 114 11.19 6.65 15.46
C ARG A 114 12.33 6.98 16.42
N ALA A 115 13.13 6.00 16.82
CA ALA A 115 14.29 6.24 17.68
C ALA A 115 15.36 7.09 16.96
N LEU A 116 15.57 6.86 15.66
CA LEU A 116 16.54 7.59 14.85
C LEU A 116 16.03 8.96 14.38
N HIS A 117 14.70 9.09 14.15
CA HIS A 117 14.06 10.27 13.58
C HIS A 117 12.84 10.70 14.41
N PRO A 118 13.05 11.21 15.65
CA PRO A 118 11.95 11.52 16.59
C PRO A 118 11.05 12.68 16.10
N ASP A 119 11.56 13.56 15.25
CA ASP A 119 10.84 14.70 14.69
C ASP A 119 9.98 14.34 13.46
N VAL A 120 9.96 13.05 13.06
CA VAL A 120 9.10 12.58 11.97
C VAL A 120 7.82 11.98 12.55
N ARG A 121 6.68 12.54 12.12
CA ARG A 121 5.37 11.95 12.42
C ARG A 121 5.09 10.81 11.46
N VAL A 122 5.16 9.57 11.95
CA VAL A 122 4.77 8.39 11.17
C VAL A 122 3.25 8.19 11.22
N VAL A 123 2.65 7.93 10.07
CA VAL A 123 1.24 7.55 9.90
C VAL A 123 1.20 6.21 9.20
N LEU A 124 0.63 5.18 9.85
CA LEU A 124 0.49 3.83 9.31
C LEU A 124 -0.95 3.61 8.84
N ARG A 125 -1.13 3.03 7.65
CA ARG A 125 -2.42 2.64 7.10
C ARG A 125 -2.35 1.21 6.58
N SER A 126 -3.35 0.39 6.91
CA SER A 126 -3.52 -0.92 6.26
C SER A 126 -4.44 -0.79 5.07
N GLY A 127 -4.18 -1.59 4.04
CA GLY A 127 -5.01 -1.60 2.84
C GLY A 127 -4.65 -2.73 1.88
N ARG A 128 -5.27 -2.72 0.72
CA ARG A 128 -5.03 -3.65 -0.37
C ARG A 128 -3.88 -3.11 -1.24
N SER A 129 -3.10 -4.00 -1.85
CA SER A 129 -1.94 -3.62 -2.68
C SER A 129 -2.29 -2.61 -3.79
N ASP A 130 -3.42 -2.82 -4.48
CA ASP A 130 -3.90 -1.93 -5.54
C ASP A 130 -4.24 -0.52 -5.01
N GLN A 131 -4.93 -0.44 -3.87
CA GLN A 131 -5.28 0.83 -3.22
C GLN A 131 -4.06 1.55 -2.65
N LEU A 132 -3.13 0.80 -2.04
CA LEU A 132 -1.90 1.38 -1.49
C LEU A 132 -0.99 1.91 -2.60
N ALA A 133 -0.85 1.18 -3.73
CA ALA A 133 -0.11 1.66 -4.89
C ALA A 133 -0.75 2.91 -5.51
N ALA A 134 -2.09 2.97 -5.59
CA ALA A 134 -2.80 4.17 -6.01
C ALA A 134 -2.53 5.34 -5.05
N ALA A 135 -2.62 5.12 -3.74
CA ALA A 135 -2.37 6.16 -2.74
C ALA A 135 -0.93 6.72 -2.77
N ILE A 136 0.06 5.90 -3.18
CA ILE A 136 1.43 6.42 -3.45
C ILE A 136 1.43 7.34 -4.67
N ARG A 137 0.79 6.95 -5.77
CA ARG A 137 0.70 7.80 -6.97
C ARG A 137 -0.02 9.11 -6.69
N ASP A 138 -1.06 9.07 -5.86
CA ASP A 138 -1.87 10.23 -5.48
C ASP A 138 -1.19 11.12 -4.41
N GLY A 139 -0.01 10.68 -3.88
CA GLY A 139 0.73 11.41 -2.83
C GLY A 139 0.13 11.30 -1.42
N ASP A 140 -0.85 10.42 -1.21
CA ASP A 140 -1.47 10.15 0.10
C ASP A 140 -0.60 9.24 0.98
N LEU A 141 0.27 8.41 0.35
CA LEU A 141 1.29 7.58 0.98
C LEU A 141 2.67 7.90 0.40
N ASP A 142 3.68 7.81 1.25
CA ASP A 142 5.08 7.95 0.85
C ASP A 142 5.70 6.62 0.43
N ILE A 143 5.41 5.54 1.18
CA ILE A 143 5.86 4.18 0.91
C ILE A 143 4.76 3.17 1.22
N ALA A 144 4.81 1.98 0.64
CA ALA A 144 3.95 0.87 1.04
C ALA A 144 4.61 -0.50 0.84
N PHE A 145 4.30 -1.42 1.76
CA PHE A 145 4.58 -2.85 1.62
C PHE A 145 3.41 -3.50 0.88
N LEU A 146 3.70 -4.11 -0.26
CA LEU A 146 2.71 -4.68 -1.18
C LEU A 146 2.96 -6.18 -1.37
N GLY A 147 1.90 -6.94 -1.62
CA GLY A 147 1.97 -8.34 -2.06
C GLY A 147 1.39 -8.46 -3.45
N LEU A 148 2.17 -8.95 -4.40
CA LEU A 148 1.81 -9.07 -5.81
C LEU A 148 2.07 -10.50 -6.31
N PRO A 149 1.39 -10.96 -7.36
CA PRO A 149 1.78 -12.18 -8.06
C PRO A 149 3.25 -12.13 -8.49
N GLU A 150 3.92 -13.28 -8.53
CA GLU A 150 5.30 -13.35 -9.02
C GLU A 150 5.37 -12.91 -10.48
N GLY A 151 6.30 -12.01 -10.79
CA GLY A 151 6.47 -11.44 -12.14
C GLY A 151 5.70 -10.13 -12.37
N GLU A 152 4.81 -9.72 -11.48
CA GLU A 152 4.13 -8.45 -11.58
C GLU A 152 4.89 -7.31 -10.87
N GLN A 153 4.67 -6.09 -11.37
CA GLN A 153 5.17 -4.86 -10.77
C GLN A 153 4.02 -3.90 -10.49
N PRO A 154 4.08 -3.12 -9.40
CA PRO A 154 3.05 -2.14 -9.11
C PRO A 154 3.13 -0.97 -10.11
N PRO A 155 2.03 -0.66 -10.82
CA PRO A 155 2.07 0.34 -11.89
C PRO A 155 2.30 1.76 -11.34
N GLY A 156 3.20 2.52 -12.00
CA GLY A 156 3.39 3.96 -11.77
C GLY A 156 4.11 4.34 -10.47
N VAL A 157 4.76 3.39 -9.81
CA VAL A 157 5.60 3.60 -8.63
C VAL A 157 6.94 2.89 -8.80
N GLU A 158 7.96 3.29 -8.05
CA GLU A 158 9.20 2.53 -7.90
C GLU A 158 8.97 1.40 -6.89
N SER A 159 9.66 0.28 -7.08
CA SER A 159 9.57 -0.82 -6.12
C SER A 159 10.80 -1.68 -6.09
N VAL A 160 11.04 -2.31 -4.95
CA VAL A 160 12.06 -3.33 -4.74
C VAL A 160 11.44 -4.58 -4.13
N VAL A 161 11.82 -5.75 -4.63
CA VAL A 161 11.37 -7.02 -4.07
C VAL A 161 12.10 -7.28 -2.75
N LEU A 162 11.34 -7.46 -1.69
CA LEU A 162 11.85 -7.80 -0.35
C LEU A 162 11.94 -9.32 -0.16
N ALA A 163 10.92 -10.03 -0.61
CA ALA A 163 10.85 -11.49 -0.47
C ALA A 163 10.04 -12.12 -1.61
N ARG A 164 10.33 -13.39 -1.87
CA ARG A 164 9.52 -14.29 -2.72
C ARG A 164 8.90 -15.34 -1.83
N ASP A 165 7.63 -15.63 -2.01
CA ASP A 165 6.88 -16.57 -1.18
C ASP A 165 5.91 -17.39 -2.03
N ALA A 166 5.49 -18.53 -1.48
CA ALA A 166 4.46 -19.39 -2.06
C ALA A 166 3.32 -19.55 -1.06
N HIS A 167 2.11 -19.72 -1.56
CA HIS A 167 0.98 -20.06 -0.70
C HIS A 167 1.09 -21.53 -0.26
N VAL A 168 0.69 -21.76 0.97
CA VAL A 168 0.50 -23.09 1.56
C VAL A 168 -0.97 -23.30 1.87
N LEU A 169 -1.39 -24.55 1.84
CA LEU A 169 -2.71 -24.91 2.31
C LEU A 169 -2.70 -24.98 3.84
N VAL A 170 -3.65 -24.28 4.44
CA VAL A 170 -3.91 -24.29 5.88
C VAL A 170 -5.13 -25.17 6.11
N VAL A 171 -5.00 -26.22 6.91
CA VAL A 171 -6.07 -27.18 7.20
C VAL A 171 -6.25 -27.35 8.71
N PRO A 172 -7.44 -27.77 9.17
CA PRO A 172 -7.65 -28.19 10.56
C PRO A 172 -6.69 -29.32 10.96
N ALA A 173 -6.33 -29.47 12.23
CA ALA A 173 -5.43 -30.53 12.71
C ALA A 173 -5.86 -31.95 12.35
N GLY A 174 -7.15 -32.24 12.36
CA GLY A 174 -7.72 -33.55 12.03
C GLY A 174 -8.08 -33.72 10.56
N HIS A 175 -7.69 -32.83 9.69
CA HIS A 175 -8.01 -32.89 8.27
C HIS A 175 -7.26 -34.05 7.58
N ARG A 176 -7.90 -34.69 6.58
CA ARG A 176 -7.29 -35.81 5.82
C ARG A 176 -5.94 -35.49 5.19
N LEU A 177 -5.69 -34.21 4.89
CA LEU A 177 -4.46 -33.73 4.28
C LEU A 177 -3.42 -33.21 5.30
N ALA A 178 -3.74 -33.17 6.60
CA ALA A 178 -2.85 -32.55 7.61
C ALA A 178 -1.45 -33.19 7.70
N GLY A 179 -1.33 -34.48 7.33
CA GLY A 179 -0.06 -35.21 7.27
C GLY A 179 0.53 -35.36 5.88
N ALA A 180 -0.05 -34.74 4.85
CA ALA A 180 0.45 -34.85 3.48
C ALA A 180 1.77 -34.09 3.33
N GLU A 181 2.76 -34.72 2.68
CA GLU A 181 4.04 -34.07 2.38
C GLU A 181 3.86 -32.88 1.40
N ARG A 182 2.96 -33.07 0.43
CA ARG A 182 2.64 -32.06 -0.60
C ARG A 182 1.30 -32.40 -1.23
N VAL A 183 0.58 -31.39 -1.71
CA VAL A 183 -0.66 -31.50 -2.50
C VAL A 183 -0.57 -30.65 -3.76
N THR A 184 -1.50 -30.90 -4.70
CA THR A 184 -1.73 -30.02 -5.87
C THR A 184 -3.06 -29.27 -5.73
N LEU A 185 -3.30 -28.27 -6.56
CA LEU A 185 -4.59 -27.57 -6.61
C LEU A 185 -5.75 -28.53 -6.92
N ARG A 186 -5.48 -29.58 -7.71
CA ARG A 186 -6.48 -30.62 -8.04
C ARG A 186 -6.89 -31.44 -6.82
N ASP A 187 -5.94 -31.77 -5.93
CA ASP A 187 -6.19 -32.57 -4.72
C ASP A 187 -7.08 -31.85 -3.71
N ILE A 188 -7.18 -30.53 -3.83
CA ILE A 188 -7.91 -29.65 -2.91
C ILE A 188 -9.09 -28.92 -3.56
N ALA A 189 -9.36 -29.18 -4.86
CA ALA A 189 -10.42 -28.45 -5.59
C ALA A 189 -11.82 -28.67 -4.99
N ASP A 190 -12.07 -29.86 -4.45
CA ASP A 190 -13.36 -30.24 -3.85
C ASP A 190 -13.50 -29.83 -2.37
N GLU A 191 -12.48 -29.18 -1.78
CA GLU A 191 -12.56 -28.70 -0.40
C GLU A 191 -13.40 -27.42 -0.31
N THR A 192 -14.02 -27.21 0.85
CA THR A 192 -14.68 -25.94 1.18
C THR A 192 -13.60 -24.91 1.59
N PHE A 193 -13.54 -23.76 0.89
CA PHE A 193 -12.55 -22.73 1.18
C PHE A 193 -13.08 -21.63 2.09
N VAL A 194 -12.18 -21.16 2.94
CA VAL A 194 -12.23 -19.86 3.61
C VAL A 194 -11.20 -18.96 2.92
N ASP A 195 -11.58 -17.77 2.45
CA ASP A 195 -10.64 -16.91 1.73
C ASP A 195 -10.90 -15.44 2.01
N PHE A 196 -10.05 -14.60 1.49
CA PHE A 196 -10.25 -13.16 1.46
C PHE A 196 -11.48 -12.78 0.62
N VAL A 197 -12.01 -11.59 0.88
CA VAL A 197 -13.19 -11.06 0.19
C VAL A 197 -12.93 -10.99 -1.32
N ARG A 198 -13.93 -11.39 -2.10
CA ARG A 198 -13.89 -11.35 -3.57
C ARG A 198 -13.51 -9.95 -4.09
N GLY A 199 -12.70 -9.91 -5.15
CA GLY A 199 -12.21 -8.66 -5.74
C GLY A 199 -11.03 -8.04 -4.98
N THR A 200 -10.47 -8.71 -3.96
CA THR A 200 -9.19 -8.30 -3.37
C THR A 200 -8.00 -8.91 -4.12
N PRO A 201 -6.84 -8.23 -4.23
CA PRO A 201 -5.65 -8.80 -4.85
C PRO A 201 -5.18 -10.12 -4.20
N ALA A 202 -5.35 -10.28 -2.89
CA ALA A 202 -5.02 -11.52 -2.19
C ALA A 202 -5.90 -12.68 -2.66
N ARG A 203 -7.23 -12.47 -2.81
CA ARG A 203 -8.16 -13.45 -3.34
C ARG A 203 -7.89 -13.76 -4.81
N ALA A 204 -7.59 -12.74 -5.61
CA ALA A 204 -7.34 -12.89 -7.04
C ALA A 204 -6.16 -13.82 -7.35
N GLN A 205 -5.13 -13.88 -6.51
CA GLN A 205 -3.99 -14.80 -6.69
C GLN A 205 -4.43 -16.27 -6.64
N SER A 206 -5.25 -16.62 -5.66
CA SER A 206 -5.80 -17.98 -5.56
C SER A 206 -6.79 -18.28 -6.68
N ASP A 207 -7.70 -17.35 -6.99
CA ASP A 207 -8.66 -17.53 -8.09
C ASP A 207 -7.96 -17.72 -9.44
N GLN A 208 -6.90 -16.96 -9.70
CA GLN A 208 -6.09 -17.09 -10.93
C GLN A 208 -5.37 -18.44 -11.01
N ALA A 209 -4.82 -18.92 -9.89
CA ALA A 209 -4.14 -20.22 -9.87
C ALA A 209 -5.09 -21.38 -10.20
N PHE A 210 -6.29 -21.40 -9.60
CA PHE A 210 -7.31 -22.40 -9.92
C PHE A 210 -7.81 -22.28 -11.36
N ALA A 211 -8.09 -21.07 -11.83
CA ALA A 211 -8.51 -20.83 -13.22
C ALA A 211 -7.45 -21.29 -14.24
N SER A 212 -6.18 -21.00 -13.98
CA SER A 212 -5.06 -21.43 -14.86
C SER A 212 -4.89 -22.94 -14.89
N ALA A 213 -5.27 -23.65 -13.82
CA ALA A 213 -5.29 -25.11 -13.76
C ALA A 213 -6.58 -25.71 -14.35
N GLY A 214 -7.52 -24.90 -14.84
CA GLY A 214 -8.82 -25.35 -15.32
C GLY A 214 -9.73 -25.90 -14.22
N LEU A 215 -9.53 -25.45 -12.97
CA LEU A 215 -10.24 -25.91 -11.80
C LEU A 215 -11.19 -24.80 -11.26
N VAL A 216 -12.25 -25.24 -10.61
CA VAL A 216 -13.17 -24.40 -9.86
C VAL A 216 -13.11 -24.81 -8.39
N ARG A 217 -13.24 -23.89 -7.46
CA ARG A 217 -13.29 -24.15 -6.03
C ARG A 217 -14.52 -23.52 -5.39
N ASP A 218 -14.99 -24.13 -4.32
CA ASP A 218 -16.07 -23.57 -3.50
C ASP A 218 -15.49 -22.68 -2.40
N VAL A 219 -15.82 -21.37 -2.41
CA VAL A 219 -15.46 -20.45 -1.34
C VAL A 219 -16.72 -20.08 -0.58
N ALA A 220 -16.98 -20.83 0.49
CA ALA A 220 -18.16 -20.68 1.32
C ALA A 220 -18.05 -19.52 2.32
N TYR A 221 -16.82 -19.17 2.74
CA TYR A 221 -16.59 -18.13 3.75
C TYR A 221 -15.61 -17.10 3.24
N GLU A 222 -15.98 -15.82 3.32
CA GLU A 222 -15.14 -14.69 2.96
C GLU A 222 -14.84 -13.82 4.19
N ALA A 223 -13.60 -13.48 4.44
CA ALA A 223 -13.20 -12.65 5.57
C ALA A 223 -12.11 -11.63 5.19
N GLY A 224 -12.18 -10.42 5.77
CA GLY A 224 -11.20 -9.35 5.53
C GLY A 224 -9.98 -9.40 6.46
N ILE A 225 -10.00 -10.24 7.50
CA ILE A 225 -8.95 -10.34 8.52
C ILE A 225 -8.51 -11.78 8.70
N VAL A 226 -7.20 -11.98 8.83
CA VAL A 226 -6.60 -13.32 8.89
C VAL A 226 -7.00 -14.07 10.17
N GLU A 227 -7.18 -13.38 11.28
CA GLU A 227 -7.60 -13.96 12.54
C GLU A 227 -8.96 -14.69 12.42
N LEU A 228 -9.89 -14.12 11.65
CA LEU A 228 -11.18 -14.77 11.39
C LEU A 228 -11.02 -15.97 10.47
N ILE A 229 -10.21 -15.87 9.41
CA ILE A 229 -9.87 -16.98 8.52
C ILE A 229 -9.29 -18.15 9.35
N MET A 230 -8.27 -17.88 10.15
CA MET A 230 -7.63 -18.88 11.02
C MET A 230 -8.63 -19.47 12.05
N GLY A 231 -9.50 -18.63 12.59
CA GLY A 231 -10.55 -19.07 13.53
C GLY A 231 -11.56 -20.03 12.90
N LEU A 232 -11.95 -19.82 11.65
CA LEU A 232 -12.85 -20.69 10.88
C LEU A 232 -12.15 -22.03 10.57
N ILE A 233 -10.90 -22.00 10.10
CA ILE A 233 -10.11 -23.19 9.80
C ILE A 233 -9.92 -24.04 11.06
N THR A 234 -9.52 -23.43 12.18
CA THR A 234 -9.31 -24.15 13.44
C THR A 234 -10.57 -24.92 13.90
N ARG A 235 -11.74 -24.45 13.52
CA ARG A 235 -13.04 -25.08 13.84
C ARG A 235 -13.54 -26.08 12.80
N GLY A 236 -12.72 -26.35 11.76
CA GLY A 236 -13.07 -27.33 10.72
C GLY A 236 -14.10 -26.85 9.70
N LEU A 237 -14.29 -25.52 9.56
CA LEU A 237 -15.29 -24.96 8.64
C LEU A 237 -14.78 -24.86 7.19
N GLY A 238 -13.50 -25.12 6.95
CA GLY A 238 -12.91 -25.13 5.63
C GLY A 238 -11.39 -25.08 5.68
N VAL A 239 -10.78 -24.89 4.52
CA VAL A 239 -9.33 -24.77 4.30
C VAL A 239 -9.00 -23.42 3.65
N ALA A 240 -7.76 -22.97 3.70
CA ALA A 240 -7.34 -21.74 3.02
C ALA A 240 -5.98 -21.87 2.35
N LEU A 241 -5.77 -21.10 1.27
CA LEU A 241 -4.45 -20.84 0.71
C LEU A 241 -3.94 -19.51 1.25
N LEU A 242 -2.87 -19.55 2.05
CA LEU A 242 -2.27 -18.36 2.65
C LEU A 242 -0.76 -18.31 2.37
N PRO A 243 -0.17 -17.10 2.33
CA PRO A 243 1.27 -16.95 2.15
C PRO A 243 2.05 -17.65 3.26
N SER A 244 3.00 -18.48 2.87
CA SER A 244 3.75 -19.36 3.77
C SER A 244 4.51 -18.58 4.85
N ALA A 245 5.27 -17.55 4.44
CA ALA A 245 6.06 -16.74 5.37
C ALA A 245 5.20 -16.05 6.45
N PHE A 246 3.98 -15.63 6.06
CA PHE A 246 3.05 -14.98 6.99
C PHE A 246 2.38 -15.98 7.95
N VAL A 247 1.91 -17.13 7.46
CA VAL A 247 1.09 -18.05 8.26
C VAL A 247 1.91 -18.99 9.14
N ARG A 248 3.16 -19.31 8.78
CA ARG A 248 4.03 -20.21 9.56
C ARG A 248 4.21 -19.79 11.03
N PRO A 249 4.55 -18.53 11.34
CA PRO A 249 4.67 -18.08 12.72
C PRO A 249 3.34 -18.17 13.50
N LEU A 250 2.21 -17.88 12.81
CA LEU A 250 0.89 -17.92 13.44
C LEU A 250 0.49 -19.35 13.84
N VAL A 251 0.78 -20.33 12.98
CA VAL A 251 0.51 -21.74 13.27
C VAL A 251 1.48 -22.29 14.31
N ALA A 252 2.75 -21.90 14.27
CA ALA A 252 3.74 -22.31 15.27
C ALA A 252 3.39 -21.79 16.68
N ALA A 253 2.76 -20.62 16.78
CA ALA A 253 2.36 -20.03 18.07
C ALA A 253 1.05 -20.60 18.65
N ARG A 254 0.28 -21.38 17.88
CA ARG A 254 -1.02 -21.90 18.28
C ARG A 254 -1.18 -23.37 17.86
N PRO A 255 -1.42 -24.31 18.80
CA PRO A 255 -1.78 -25.68 18.41
C PRO A 255 -3.11 -25.71 17.64
N GLY A 256 -3.17 -26.49 16.60
CA GLY A 256 -4.43 -26.73 15.86
C GLY A 256 -4.21 -26.90 14.35
N PRO A 257 -4.15 -25.85 13.54
CA PRO A 257 -4.04 -25.97 12.08
C PRO A 257 -2.71 -26.57 11.64
N ALA A 258 -2.74 -27.33 10.54
CA ALA A 258 -1.55 -27.83 9.85
C ALA A 258 -1.30 -27.08 8.55
N LEU A 259 -0.04 -26.99 8.15
CA LEU A 259 0.40 -26.36 6.89
C LEU A 259 0.84 -27.45 5.93
N VAL A 260 0.28 -27.45 4.72
CA VAL A 260 0.62 -28.42 3.67
C VAL A 260 1.13 -27.66 2.45
N PRO A 261 2.34 -27.97 1.95
CA PRO A 261 2.87 -27.38 0.73
C PRO A 261 1.98 -27.68 -0.47
N VAL A 262 1.78 -26.68 -1.37
CA VAL A 262 1.02 -26.84 -2.61
C VAL A 262 1.99 -26.70 -3.79
N ALA A 263 2.13 -27.76 -4.61
CA ALA A 263 3.15 -27.85 -5.66
C ALA A 263 2.98 -26.81 -6.76
N ASP A 264 1.74 -26.60 -7.18
CA ASP A 264 1.28 -25.70 -8.24
C ASP A 264 0.47 -24.50 -7.70
N GLY A 265 0.65 -24.23 -6.40
CA GLY A 265 -0.05 -23.14 -5.71
C GLY A 265 0.44 -21.74 -6.14
N PRO A 266 -0.32 -20.69 -5.75
CA PRO A 266 0.04 -19.31 -6.07
C PRO A 266 1.42 -18.95 -5.52
N ARG A 267 2.21 -18.24 -6.34
CA ARG A 267 3.48 -17.63 -5.94
C ARG A 267 3.35 -16.13 -5.92
N ARG A 268 3.98 -15.49 -4.96
CA ARG A 268 3.92 -14.04 -4.80
C ARG A 268 5.28 -13.44 -4.49
N ILE A 269 5.37 -12.14 -4.68
CA ILE A 269 6.43 -11.31 -4.12
C ILE A 269 5.86 -10.39 -3.05
N GLU A 270 6.64 -10.11 -2.01
CA GLU A 270 6.47 -8.92 -1.20
C GLU A 270 7.46 -7.87 -1.69
N CYS A 271 6.99 -6.67 -1.93
CA CYS A 271 7.82 -5.55 -2.35
C CYS A 271 7.54 -4.31 -1.51
N LEU A 272 8.56 -3.47 -1.37
CA LEU A 272 8.42 -2.10 -0.93
C LEU A 272 8.25 -1.22 -2.15
N ALA A 273 7.24 -0.34 -2.13
CA ALA A 273 6.96 0.60 -3.19
C ALA A 273 6.98 2.04 -2.67
N TRP A 274 7.41 2.99 -3.51
CA TRP A 274 7.43 4.43 -3.20
C TRP A 274 7.21 5.26 -4.46
N SER A 275 7.01 6.58 -4.29
CA SER A 275 6.85 7.48 -5.43
C SER A 275 8.16 7.57 -6.23
N ARG A 276 8.07 7.45 -7.56
CA ARG A 276 9.22 7.65 -8.46
C ARG A 276 9.70 9.11 -8.53
N PHE A 277 8.89 10.05 -8.06
CA PHE A 277 9.17 11.47 -8.10
C PHE A 277 9.72 11.93 -6.75
N ASN A 278 11.04 12.06 -6.66
CA ASN A 278 11.79 12.68 -5.57
C ASN A 278 11.26 12.31 -4.15
N PRO A 279 11.62 11.15 -3.60
CA PRO A 279 11.18 10.73 -2.28
C PRO A 279 11.63 11.77 -1.22
N SER A 280 10.76 12.03 -0.24
CA SER A 280 11.03 12.98 0.86
C SER A 280 12.26 12.56 1.68
N PRO A 281 12.90 13.46 2.44
CA PRO A 281 13.96 13.10 3.38
C PRO A 281 13.53 11.99 4.37
N ALA A 282 12.27 12.04 4.84
CA ALA A 282 11.71 11.00 5.70
C ALA A 282 11.60 9.64 4.99
N THR A 283 11.22 9.63 3.71
CA THR A 283 11.19 8.42 2.88
C THR A 283 12.59 7.86 2.66
N ARG A 284 13.56 8.71 2.29
CA ARG A 284 14.98 8.30 2.12
C ARG A 284 15.55 7.72 3.41
N ALA A 285 15.27 8.35 4.54
CA ALA A 285 15.68 7.85 5.85
C ALA A 285 15.07 6.48 6.17
N MET A 286 13.80 6.23 5.82
CA MET A 286 13.16 4.92 5.99
C MET A 286 13.81 3.85 5.10
N LEU A 287 14.12 4.19 3.85
CA LEU A 287 14.84 3.28 2.95
C LEU A 287 16.24 2.93 3.49
N ALA A 288 16.94 3.89 4.09
CA ALA A 288 18.23 3.65 4.73
C ALA A 288 18.10 2.70 5.94
N VAL A 289 17.12 2.91 6.83
CA VAL A 289 16.86 2.02 7.98
C VAL A 289 16.53 0.60 7.52
N LEU A 290 15.77 0.43 6.42
CA LEU A 290 15.49 -0.88 5.83
C LEU A 290 16.74 -1.53 5.25
N GLY A 291 17.63 -0.76 4.63
CA GLY A 291 18.93 -1.24 4.15
C GLY A 291 19.79 -1.77 5.29
N ASP A 292 19.88 -1.03 6.40
CA ASP A 292 20.64 -1.44 7.59
C ASP A 292 20.09 -2.71 8.28
N LEU A 293 18.79 -2.98 8.13
CA LEU A 293 18.16 -4.21 8.61
C LEU A 293 18.41 -5.42 7.68
N GLY A 294 19.11 -5.23 6.56
CA GLY A 294 19.31 -6.27 5.57
C GLY A 294 18.03 -6.71 4.84
N ALA A 295 16.92 -6.01 5.09
CA ALA A 295 15.63 -6.30 4.45
C ALA A 295 15.62 -5.96 2.96
N LEU A 296 16.55 -5.12 2.51
CA LEU A 296 16.78 -4.76 1.11
C LEU A 296 17.94 -5.63 0.56
N GLY A 297 17.77 -6.93 0.53
CA GLY A 297 18.72 -7.87 -0.09
C GLY A 297 18.93 -7.50 -1.55
N ALA A 298 20.08 -6.87 -1.86
CA ALA A 298 20.51 -6.39 -3.17
C ALA A 298 19.92 -5.03 -3.63
N LEU A 299 20.12 -3.97 -2.84
CA LEU A 299 20.23 -2.61 -3.41
C LEU A 299 21.61 -2.37 -4.05
N ASP A 300 22.32 -3.42 -4.46
CA ASP A 300 23.61 -3.31 -5.18
C ASP A 300 23.51 -2.59 -6.54
N GLY A 301 22.36 -2.02 -6.89
CA GLY A 301 22.12 -1.25 -8.11
C GLY A 301 21.57 0.15 -7.91
N LEU A 302 21.20 0.57 -6.70
CA LEU A 302 20.84 1.95 -6.41
C LEU A 302 22.04 2.56 -5.67
N GLY A 303 22.83 3.36 -6.38
CA GLY A 303 24.00 4.07 -5.84
C GLY A 303 23.72 4.68 -4.47
N ALA A 304 24.78 4.84 -3.67
CA ALA A 304 24.75 5.48 -2.36
C ALA A 304 23.91 6.78 -2.41
N PRO A 305 23.27 7.22 -1.30
CA PRO A 305 22.32 8.36 -1.29
C PRO A 305 22.79 9.69 -1.89
N GLY A 306 23.99 9.72 -2.52
CA GLY A 306 24.61 10.86 -3.18
C GLY A 306 24.44 10.94 -4.70
N ASP A 307 24.13 9.86 -5.42
CA ASP A 307 24.27 9.79 -6.89
C ASP A 307 22.97 9.97 -7.70
N LEU A 308 21.89 10.41 -7.11
CA LEU A 308 20.67 10.78 -7.83
C LEU A 308 20.73 12.20 -8.45
N ARG A 309 21.92 12.64 -8.90
CA ARG A 309 22.06 13.83 -9.73
C ARG A 309 22.20 13.42 -11.20
N GLY A 310 21.09 13.52 -11.93
CA GLY A 310 21.06 13.93 -13.33
C GLY A 310 21.77 13.03 -14.34
N THR A 311 21.11 12.06 -14.92
CA THR A 311 21.32 11.69 -16.32
C THR A 311 20.42 12.56 -17.20
N ALA A 312 20.77 13.83 -17.34
CA ALA A 312 20.33 14.64 -18.46
C ALA A 312 21.13 14.19 -19.69
N GLY A 313 20.43 13.74 -20.73
CA GLY A 313 20.99 13.18 -21.93
C GLY A 313 22.01 14.06 -22.62
N ASN A 314 23.15 13.48 -22.92
CA ASN A 314 24.04 13.92 -23.96
C ASN A 314 23.72 13.18 -25.23
N GLY A 315 22.95 13.79 -26.14
CA GLY A 315 22.83 13.36 -27.51
C GLY A 315 24.12 13.62 -28.26
N PRO A 316 24.56 12.76 -29.19
CA PRO A 316 25.80 12.94 -29.92
C PRO A 316 25.66 14.05 -30.96
N ALA A 317 26.55 15.03 -30.89
CA ALA A 317 26.85 15.91 -32.03
C ALA A 317 27.61 15.08 -33.07
N THR A 318 27.10 15.01 -34.26
CA THR A 318 27.79 14.51 -35.45
C THR A 318 28.19 15.67 -36.35
N PRO A 319 29.29 15.57 -37.08
CA PRO A 319 30.07 16.66 -37.69
C PRO A 319 29.39 17.38 -38.86
#